data_77dd3c4cb45fe672076376a6b47de57a
#
_entry.id   77dd3c4cb45fe672076376a6b47de57a
#
_cell.length_a   1.000
_cell.length_b   1.000
_cell.length_c   1.000
_cell.angle_alpha   90.00
_cell.angle_beta   90.00
_cell.angle_gamma   90.00
#
_symmetry.space_group_name_H-M   'P 1'
#
loop_
_entity.id
_entity.type
_entity.pdbx_description
1 polymer ?
#
loop_
_entity_poly.entity_id
_entity_poly.type
_entity_poly.pdbx_seq_one_letter_code
_entity_poly.pdbx_strand_id
1 'polypeptide(L)'
;LKSNGELYKELSSVDPQSAAATHPNNRKRVLRALEIYLLSGKTKTQWDEESKSGPSPYDYRLILLLPKDRQTLYDRIDRRVEEMFSMGLPEEARRLFAQNPSPTAAQANGYKELRPYLEGKEELSAALEKVKQASRNYAKRQLTWFRREEQALVLDCALSAEEKCAQTLSALQKEGFLDERNLQA
;
A
#
# COMPACT_ATOMS: atom_id res chain seq x y z
N LEU A 1 30.60 3.53 3.73
CA LEU A 1 29.28 2.90 3.45
C LEU A 1 29.51 1.66 2.58
N LYS A 2 29.04 0.48 3.02
CA LYS A 2 29.16 -0.76 2.25
C LYS A 2 28.45 -0.65 0.89
N SER A 3 29.07 -1.22 -0.15
CA SER A 3 28.49 -1.34 -1.48
C SER A 3 27.32 -2.35 -1.50
N ASN A 4 26.52 -2.36 -2.58
CA ASN A 4 25.43 -3.33 -2.73
C ASN A 4 25.95 -4.77 -2.76
N GLY A 5 27.11 -5.00 -3.39
CA GLY A 5 27.75 -6.32 -3.45
C GLY A 5 28.20 -6.82 -2.08
N GLU A 6 28.80 -5.97 -1.26
CA GLU A 6 29.22 -6.32 0.11
C GLU A 6 28.01 -6.64 0.99
N LEU A 7 26.96 -5.82 0.94
CA LEU A 7 25.72 -6.07 1.69
C LEU A 7 25.03 -7.37 1.25
N TYR A 8 24.98 -7.61 -0.05
CA TYR A 8 24.39 -8.84 -0.59
C TYR A 8 25.19 -10.09 -0.20
N LYS A 9 26.52 -10.01 -0.20
CA LYS A 9 27.39 -11.09 0.26
C LYS A 9 27.17 -11.39 1.75
N GLU A 10 27.03 -10.36 2.56
CA GLU A 10 26.71 -10.50 3.99
C GLU A 10 25.33 -11.15 4.20
N LEU A 11 24.31 -10.71 3.46
CA LEU A 11 22.99 -11.36 3.48
C LEU A 11 23.08 -12.82 3.06
N SER A 12 23.84 -13.13 2.00
CA SER A 12 24.01 -14.50 1.51
C SER A 12 24.67 -15.42 2.54
N SER A 13 25.50 -14.89 3.44
CA SER A 13 26.14 -15.67 4.49
C SER A 13 25.23 -15.94 5.69
N VAL A 14 24.29 -15.03 6.01
CA VAL A 14 23.41 -15.15 7.19
C VAL A 14 22.03 -15.71 6.84
N ASP A 15 21.50 -15.39 5.66
CA ASP A 15 20.18 -15.80 5.17
C ASP A 15 20.23 -16.09 3.66
N PRO A 16 20.79 -17.25 3.25
CA PRO A 16 20.93 -17.62 1.84
C PRO A 16 19.59 -17.66 1.08
N GLN A 17 18.50 -18.07 1.76
CA GLN A 17 17.18 -18.19 1.14
C GLN A 17 16.59 -16.79 0.84
N SER A 18 16.69 -15.85 1.77
CA SER A 18 16.27 -14.46 1.55
C SER A 18 17.14 -13.78 0.49
N ALA A 19 18.45 -14.09 0.45
CA ALA A 19 19.35 -13.58 -0.59
C ALA A 19 18.94 -14.09 -1.98
N ALA A 20 18.68 -15.38 -2.15
CA ALA A 20 18.23 -15.97 -3.42
C ALA A 20 16.91 -15.35 -3.92
N ALA A 21 16.01 -14.96 -3.01
CA ALA A 21 14.73 -14.31 -3.34
C ALA A 21 14.86 -12.79 -3.59
N THR A 22 16.06 -12.21 -3.43
CA THR A 22 16.28 -10.76 -3.49
C THR A 22 17.33 -10.39 -4.54
N HIS A 23 16.98 -9.49 -5.47
CA HIS A 23 17.98 -9.01 -6.43
C HIS A 23 19.08 -8.21 -5.72
N PRO A 24 20.40 -8.43 -6.03
CA PRO A 24 21.53 -7.77 -5.35
C PRO A 24 21.45 -6.23 -5.33
N ASN A 25 20.91 -5.63 -6.38
CA ASN A 25 20.73 -4.18 -6.46
C ASN A 25 19.49 -3.66 -5.69
N ASN A 26 18.68 -4.53 -5.11
CA ASN A 26 17.58 -4.12 -4.26
C ASN A 26 18.07 -3.81 -2.82
N ARG A 27 18.92 -2.77 -2.73
CA ARG A 27 19.56 -2.36 -1.48
C ARG A 27 18.59 -2.26 -0.30
N LYS A 28 17.38 -1.74 -0.54
CA LYS A 28 16.37 -1.58 0.51
C LYS A 28 15.94 -2.93 1.11
N ARG A 29 15.71 -3.94 0.28
CA ARG A 29 15.32 -5.28 0.74
C ARG A 29 16.49 -6.01 1.40
N VAL A 30 17.69 -5.88 0.84
CA VAL A 30 18.90 -6.45 1.43
C VAL A 30 19.15 -5.88 2.82
N LEU A 31 19.12 -4.55 2.97
CA LEU A 31 19.27 -3.88 4.27
C LEU A 31 18.19 -4.32 5.26
N ARG A 32 16.94 -4.39 4.84
CA ARG A 32 15.84 -4.79 5.75
C ARG A 32 16.01 -6.21 6.28
N ALA A 33 16.47 -7.15 5.44
CA ALA A 33 16.75 -8.52 5.90
C ALA A 33 17.91 -8.58 6.89
N LEU A 34 18.99 -7.82 6.63
CA LEU A 34 20.13 -7.69 7.54
C LEU A 34 19.74 -7.00 8.87
N GLU A 35 18.93 -5.93 8.82
CA GLU A 35 18.42 -5.26 10.01
C GLU A 35 17.64 -6.23 10.91
N ILE A 36 16.75 -7.04 10.33
CA ILE A 36 15.98 -8.05 11.06
C ILE A 36 16.94 -8.98 11.80
N TYR A 37 17.94 -9.52 11.10
CA TYR A 37 18.93 -10.41 11.69
C TYR A 37 19.73 -9.75 12.81
N LEU A 38 20.25 -8.55 12.57
CA LEU A 38 21.08 -7.82 13.54
C LEU A 38 20.32 -7.43 14.81
N LEU A 39 19.03 -7.11 14.68
CA LEU A 39 18.20 -6.69 15.81
C LEU A 39 17.59 -7.84 16.61
N SER A 40 17.27 -8.96 15.95
CA SER A 40 16.54 -10.07 16.56
C SER A 40 17.35 -11.34 16.77
N GLY A 41 18.52 -11.45 16.13
CA GLY A 41 19.29 -12.69 16.08
C GLY A 41 18.69 -13.79 15.20
N LYS A 42 17.51 -13.55 14.61
CA LYS A 42 16.83 -14.47 13.70
C LYS A 42 16.82 -13.94 12.27
N THR A 43 16.95 -14.83 11.29
CA THR A 43 16.88 -14.43 9.89
C THR A 43 15.45 -14.05 9.47
N LYS A 44 15.32 -13.27 8.40
CA LYS A 44 14.01 -12.98 7.80
C LYS A 44 13.29 -14.26 7.41
N THR A 45 14.00 -15.24 6.86
CA THR A 45 13.46 -16.55 6.49
C THR A 45 12.86 -17.26 7.70
N GLN A 46 13.56 -17.31 8.83
CA GLN A 46 13.05 -17.92 10.07
C GLN A 46 11.77 -17.22 10.56
N TRP A 47 11.71 -15.88 10.54
CA TRP A 47 10.50 -15.14 10.89
C TRP A 47 9.33 -15.44 9.95
N ASP A 48 9.60 -15.50 8.64
CA ASP A 48 8.56 -15.82 7.64
C ASP A 48 8.03 -17.26 7.81
N GLU A 49 8.86 -18.21 8.19
CA GLU A 49 8.47 -19.60 8.49
C GLU A 49 7.68 -19.70 9.78
N GLU A 50 8.16 -19.12 10.87
CA GLU A 50 7.45 -19.08 12.15
C GLU A 50 6.07 -18.41 12.02
N SER A 51 5.95 -17.34 11.24
CA SER A 51 4.67 -16.65 11.02
C SER A 51 3.64 -17.49 10.27
N LYS A 52 4.09 -18.52 9.54
CA LYS A 52 3.24 -19.42 8.75
C LYS A 52 3.02 -20.78 9.42
N SER A 53 3.75 -21.09 10.49
CA SER A 53 3.81 -22.43 11.08
C SER A 53 2.60 -22.81 11.92
N GLY A 54 1.70 -21.89 12.22
CA GLY A 54 0.51 -22.14 13.03
C GLY A 54 -0.79 -21.66 12.36
N PRO A 55 -1.94 -22.18 12.80
CA PRO A 55 -3.22 -21.60 12.39
C PRO A 55 -3.31 -20.16 12.86
N SER A 56 -3.95 -19.31 12.06
CA SER A 56 -4.24 -17.94 12.47
C SER A 56 -5.00 -17.95 13.80
N PRO A 57 -4.58 -17.18 14.82
CA PRO A 57 -5.34 -17.05 16.06
C PRO A 57 -6.65 -16.28 15.87
N TYR A 58 -6.88 -15.72 14.69
CA TYR A 58 -8.07 -14.96 14.34
C TYR A 58 -8.79 -15.63 13.18
N ASP A 59 -10.10 -15.74 13.29
CA ASP A 59 -10.96 -15.97 12.14
C ASP A 59 -11.36 -14.60 11.58
N TYR A 60 -11.12 -14.37 10.28
CA TYR A 60 -11.39 -13.10 9.63
C TYR A 60 -12.04 -13.29 8.25
N ARG A 61 -12.78 -12.29 7.83
CA ARG A 61 -13.32 -12.21 6.47
C ARG A 61 -12.85 -10.92 5.82
N LEU A 62 -12.35 -11.03 4.61
CA LEU A 62 -11.90 -9.90 3.83
C LEU A 62 -13.02 -9.44 2.89
N ILE A 63 -13.35 -8.15 2.98
CA ILE A 63 -14.33 -7.52 2.10
C ILE A 63 -13.60 -6.51 1.24
N LEU A 64 -13.67 -6.68 -0.07
CA LEU A 64 -13.04 -5.80 -1.04
C LEU A 64 -14.10 -4.93 -1.72
N LEU A 65 -13.96 -3.62 -1.57
CA LEU A 65 -14.77 -2.65 -2.30
C LEU A 65 -14.05 -2.31 -3.60
N LEU A 66 -14.47 -2.91 -4.70
CA LEU A 66 -13.84 -2.72 -6.00
C LEU A 66 -14.79 -2.00 -6.96
N PRO A 67 -14.27 -1.15 -7.86
CA PRO A 67 -15.09 -0.58 -8.95
C PRO A 67 -15.39 -1.66 -9.99
N LYS A 68 -16.58 -1.62 -10.58
CA LYS A 68 -16.95 -2.50 -11.70
C LYS A 68 -16.05 -2.27 -12.91
N ASP A 69 -15.74 -1.02 -13.20
CA ASP A 69 -14.87 -0.68 -14.31
C ASP A 69 -13.73 0.26 -13.86
N ARG A 70 -12.65 0.21 -14.64
CA ARG A 70 -11.44 0.98 -14.34
C ARG A 70 -11.61 2.46 -14.67
N GLN A 71 -12.41 2.81 -15.66
CA GLN A 71 -12.57 4.21 -16.08
C GLN A 71 -13.28 5.00 -14.99
N THR A 72 -14.37 4.49 -14.45
CA THR A 72 -15.07 5.11 -13.30
C THR A 72 -14.12 5.35 -12.11
N LEU A 73 -13.22 4.41 -11.83
CA LEU A 73 -12.21 4.62 -10.79
C LEU A 73 -11.27 5.78 -11.14
N TYR A 74 -10.79 5.84 -12.37
CA TYR A 74 -9.87 6.88 -12.81
C TYR A 74 -10.52 8.26 -12.79
N ASP A 75 -11.76 8.38 -13.24
CA ASP A 75 -12.51 9.63 -13.22
C ASP A 75 -12.72 10.15 -11.79
N ARG A 76 -12.99 9.24 -10.85
CA ARG A 76 -13.10 9.59 -9.41
C ARG A 76 -11.76 10.03 -8.83
N ILE A 77 -10.65 9.37 -9.20
CA ILE A 77 -9.30 9.74 -8.77
C ILE A 77 -8.97 11.13 -9.30
N ASP A 78 -9.19 11.37 -10.57
CA ASP A 78 -8.86 12.64 -11.23
C ASP A 78 -9.64 13.80 -10.62
N ARG A 79 -10.96 13.64 -10.41
CA ARG A 79 -11.80 14.62 -9.72
C ARG A 79 -11.29 14.89 -8.30
N ARG A 80 -10.99 13.85 -7.53
CA ARG A 80 -10.47 14.00 -6.17
C ARG A 80 -9.16 14.78 -6.15
N VAL A 81 -8.26 14.53 -7.10
CA VAL A 81 -7.00 15.26 -7.19
C VAL A 81 -7.25 16.75 -7.51
N GLU A 82 -8.18 17.06 -8.42
CA GLU A 82 -8.59 18.44 -8.71
C GLU A 82 -9.15 19.15 -7.46
N GLU A 83 -10.01 18.47 -6.71
CA GLU A 83 -10.53 18.96 -5.44
C GLU A 83 -9.40 19.23 -4.42
N MET A 84 -8.44 18.31 -4.28
CA MET A 84 -7.27 18.51 -3.39
C MET A 84 -6.43 19.74 -3.80
N PHE A 85 -6.24 19.97 -5.10
CA PHE A 85 -5.54 21.16 -5.57
C PHE A 85 -6.33 22.44 -5.26
N SER A 86 -7.65 22.44 -5.49
CA SER A 86 -8.50 23.59 -5.16
C SER A 86 -8.57 23.87 -3.66
N MET A 87 -8.41 22.84 -2.82
CA MET A 87 -8.35 22.96 -1.36
C MET A 87 -6.99 23.35 -0.81
N GLY A 88 -5.97 23.53 -1.66
CA GLY A 88 -4.67 24.07 -1.28
C GLY A 88 -3.56 23.03 -1.09
N LEU A 89 -3.63 21.88 -1.74
CA LEU A 89 -2.54 20.88 -1.72
C LEU A 89 -1.16 21.46 -2.10
N PRO A 90 -1.03 22.38 -3.10
CA PRO A 90 0.26 22.98 -3.42
C PRO A 90 0.86 23.81 -2.27
N GLU A 91 0.02 24.57 -1.54
CA GLU A 91 0.44 25.37 -0.40
C GLU A 91 0.79 24.49 0.81
N GLU A 92 0.05 23.41 1.01
CA GLU A 92 0.36 22.39 2.02
C GLU A 92 1.73 21.75 1.75
N ALA A 93 1.98 21.32 0.51
CA ALA A 93 3.26 20.76 0.09
C ALA A 93 4.41 21.77 0.29
N ARG A 94 4.19 23.06 -0.04
CA ARG A 94 5.18 24.12 0.18
C ARG A 94 5.55 24.24 1.65
N ARG A 95 4.56 24.25 2.55
CA ARG A 95 4.77 24.31 4.01
C ARG A 95 5.52 23.06 4.52
N LEU A 96 5.16 21.89 4.00
CA LEU A 96 5.84 20.65 4.35
C LEU A 96 7.33 20.70 3.98
N PHE A 97 7.64 21.05 2.73
CA PHE A 97 9.04 21.10 2.26
C PHE A 97 9.87 22.20 2.93
N ALA A 98 9.26 23.29 3.37
CA ALA A 98 9.94 24.34 4.14
C ALA A 98 10.41 23.83 5.54
N GLN A 99 9.81 22.77 6.07
CA GLN A 99 10.16 22.17 7.37
C GLN A 99 11.19 21.05 7.27
N ASN A 100 11.87 20.87 6.13
CA ASN A 100 12.81 19.77 5.91
C ASN A 100 12.25 18.39 6.32
N PRO A 101 11.21 17.92 5.67
CA PRO A 101 10.53 16.70 6.04
C PRO A 101 11.44 15.48 5.95
N SER A 102 11.12 14.43 6.70
CA SER A 102 11.83 13.15 6.57
C SER A 102 11.78 12.65 5.11
N PRO A 103 12.78 11.86 4.67
CA PRO A 103 12.78 11.29 3.32
C PRO A 103 11.49 10.52 2.98
N THR A 104 10.88 9.87 3.97
CA THR A 104 9.63 9.13 3.80
C THR A 104 8.45 10.07 3.56
N ALA A 105 8.32 11.14 4.33
CA ALA A 105 7.26 12.15 4.16
C ALA A 105 7.38 12.86 2.80
N ALA A 106 8.60 13.21 2.39
CA ALA A 106 8.88 13.83 1.10
C ALA A 106 8.53 12.93 -0.11
N GLN A 107 8.42 11.61 0.08
CA GLN A 107 8.09 10.63 -0.96
C GLN A 107 6.60 10.27 -0.99
N ALA A 108 5.76 10.87 -0.15
CA ALA A 108 4.33 10.61 -0.17
C ALA A 108 3.72 11.06 -1.51
N ASN A 109 2.72 10.26 -1.98
CA ASN A 109 2.01 10.58 -3.22
C ASN A 109 1.33 11.96 -3.10
N GLY A 110 1.45 12.75 -4.15
CA GLY A 110 1.00 14.13 -4.19
C GLY A 110 2.14 15.10 -3.90
N TYR A 111 2.90 14.92 -2.83
CA TYR A 111 3.97 15.84 -2.45
C TYR A 111 5.20 15.73 -3.35
N LYS A 112 5.68 14.50 -3.62
CA LYS A 112 6.87 14.31 -4.47
C LYS A 112 6.64 14.79 -5.90
N GLU A 113 5.42 14.67 -6.41
CA GLU A 113 5.05 15.14 -7.74
C GLU A 113 4.96 16.66 -7.83
N LEU A 114 4.63 17.34 -6.72
CA LEU A 114 4.60 18.80 -6.63
C LEU A 114 5.99 19.44 -6.48
N ARG A 115 7.00 18.68 -6.09
CA ARG A 115 8.33 19.21 -5.83
C ARG A 115 8.92 20.00 -7.00
N PRO A 116 8.90 19.53 -8.27
CA PRO A 116 9.43 20.31 -9.40
C PRO A 116 8.71 21.65 -9.61
N TYR A 117 7.38 21.69 -9.38
CA TYR A 117 6.63 22.96 -9.42
C TYR A 117 7.08 23.91 -8.30
N LEU A 118 7.24 23.41 -7.07
CA LEU A 118 7.71 24.22 -5.94
C LEU A 118 9.13 24.75 -6.13
N GLU A 119 9.95 24.05 -6.89
CA GLU A 119 11.30 24.45 -7.29
C GLU A 119 11.31 25.37 -8.54
N GLY A 120 10.15 25.76 -9.10
CA GLY A 120 10.04 26.61 -10.29
C GLY A 120 10.47 25.96 -11.60
N LYS A 121 10.53 24.62 -11.65
CA LYS A 121 10.98 23.84 -12.83
C LYS A 121 9.84 23.45 -13.76
N GLU A 122 8.60 23.56 -13.33
CA GLU A 122 7.41 23.22 -14.12
C GLU A 122 6.18 24.02 -13.68
N GLU A 123 5.17 24.05 -14.53
CA GLU A 123 3.90 24.69 -14.28
C GLU A 123 2.99 23.85 -13.34
N LEU A 124 2.07 24.52 -12.64
CA LEU A 124 1.11 23.88 -11.74
C LEU A 124 0.22 22.84 -12.46
N SER A 125 -0.17 23.13 -13.70
CA SER A 125 -0.96 22.21 -14.54
C SER A 125 -0.22 20.90 -14.82
N ALA A 126 1.09 20.96 -15.07
CA ALA A 126 1.91 19.77 -15.27
C ALA A 126 2.04 18.95 -13.97
N ALA A 127 2.20 19.62 -12.84
CA ALA A 127 2.21 18.96 -11.53
C ALA A 127 0.87 18.27 -11.21
N LEU A 128 -0.26 18.93 -11.51
CA LEU A 128 -1.61 18.34 -11.39
C LEU A 128 -1.72 17.03 -12.15
N GLU A 129 -1.34 17.01 -13.43
CA GLU A 129 -1.40 15.79 -14.24
C GLU A 129 -0.47 14.69 -13.73
N LYS A 130 0.69 15.01 -13.20
CA LYS A 130 1.59 14.05 -12.55
C LYS A 130 0.98 13.44 -11.30
N VAL A 131 0.31 14.23 -10.46
CA VAL A 131 -0.37 13.71 -9.27
C VAL A 131 -1.53 12.77 -9.66
N LYS A 132 -2.34 13.14 -10.66
CA LYS A 132 -3.38 12.27 -11.20
C LYS A 132 -2.79 10.94 -11.69
N GLN A 133 -1.76 10.99 -12.52
CA GLN A 133 -1.11 9.80 -13.06
C GLN A 133 -0.49 8.92 -11.96
N ALA A 134 0.18 9.50 -10.97
CA ALA A 134 0.75 8.78 -9.85
C ALA A 134 -0.35 8.08 -9.01
N SER A 135 -1.49 8.75 -8.80
CA SER A 135 -2.64 8.23 -8.07
C SER A 135 -3.30 7.07 -8.84
N ARG A 136 -3.50 7.20 -10.16
CA ARG A 136 -3.99 6.09 -11.01
C ARG A 136 -3.05 4.89 -10.99
N ASN A 137 -1.74 5.12 -11.06
CA ASN A 137 -0.73 4.05 -10.97
C ASN A 137 -0.74 3.36 -9.59
N TYR A 138 -0.97 4.12 -8.52
CA TYR A 138 -1.11 3.56 -7.18
C TYR A 138 -2.35 2.68 -7.09
N ALA A 139 -3.51 3.15 -7.55
CA ALA A 139 -4.74 2.38 -7.60
C ALA A 139 -4.60 1.09 -8.43
N LYS A 140 -3.92 1.15 -9.59
CA LYS A 140 -3.62 -0.03 -10.41
C LYS A 140 -2.82 -1.08 -9.64
N ARG A 141 -1.82 -0.67 -8.84
CA ARG A 141 -1.04 -1.61 -8.00
C ARG A 141 -1.90 -2.23 -6.91
N GLN A 142 -2.78 -1.45 -6.26
CA GLN A 142 -3.73 -1.96 -5.27
C GLN A 142 -4.67 -3.01 -5.89
N LEU A 143 -5.29 -2.72 -7.04
CA LEU A 143 -6.15 -3.68 -7.73
C LEU A 143 -5.41 -4.98 -8.09
N THR A 144 -4.16 -4.88 -8.53
CA THR A 144 -3.34 -6.07 -8.85
C THR A 144 -3.04 -6.89 -7.61
N TRP A 145 -2.79 -6.23 -6.48
CA TRP A 145 -2.47 -6.89 -5.21
C TRP A 145 -3.70 -7.59 -4.64
N PHE A 146 -4.81 -6.89 -4.53
CA PHE A 146 -6.06 -7.41 -3.95
C PHE A 146 -6.75 -8.51 -4.80
N ARG A 147 -6.48 -8.57 -6.10
CA ARG A 147 -6.99 -9.67 -6.95
C ARG A 147 -6.46 -11.06 -6.56
N ARG A 148 -5.45 -11.14 -5.71
CA ARG A 148 -4.89 -12.40 -5.21
C ARG A 148 -5.67 -12.96 -4.01
N GLU A 149 -6.56 -12.16 -3.45
CA GLU A 149 -7.39 -12.54 -2.29
C GLU A 149 -8.64 -13.27 -2.77
N GLU A 150 -8.45 -14.53 -3.20
CA GLU A 150 -9.51 -15.34 -3.84
C GLU A 150 -10.71 -15.62 -2.91
N GLN A 151 -10.49 -15.57 -1.59
CA GLN A 151 -11.54 -15.81 -0.58
C GLN A 151 -12.25 -14.53 -0.14
N ALA A 152 -11.91 -13.38 -0.71
CA ALA A 152 -12.54 -12.12 -0.34
C ALA A 152 -13.95 -11.98 -0.91
N LEU A 153 -14.86 -11.46 -0.10
CA LEU A 153 -16.15 -10.98 -0.59
C LEU A 153 -15.93 -9.69 -1.38
N VAL A 154 -16.21 -9.72 -2.67
CA VAL A 154 -16.06 -8.55 -3.53
C VAL A 154 -17.39 -7.84 -3.69
N LEU A 155 -17.45 -6.58 -3.29
CA LEU A 155 -18.61 -5.70 -3.45
C LEU A 155 -18.28 -4.54 -4.38
N ASP A 156 -19.29 -4.08 -5.13
CA ASP A 156 -19.15 -2.87 -5.92
C ASP A 156 -19.01 -1.64 -5.01
N CYS A 157 -17.96 -0.87 -5.19
CA CYS A 157 -17.74 0.35 -4.42
C CYS A 157 -18.81 1.44 -4.71
N ALA A 158 -19.58 1.32 -5.80
CA ALA A 158 -20.65 2.26 -6.17
C ALA A 158 -21.98 2.02 -5.43
N LEU A 159 -22.16 0.85 -4.81
CA LEU A 159 -23.35 0.57 -3.98
C LEU A 159 -23.48 1.57 -2.84
N SER A 160 -24.72 1.80 -2.36
CA SER A 160 -24.98 2.58 -1.16
C SER A 160 -24.37 1.91 0.09
N ALA A 161 -24.29 2.65 1.19
CA ALA A 161 -23.81 2.08 2.45
C ALA A 161 -24.71 0.94 2.95
N GLU A 162 -26.04 1.14 2.81
CA GLU A 162 -27.08 0.18 3.17
C GLU A 162 -26.97 -1.11 2.35
N GLU A 163 -26.81 -0.99 1.03
CA GLU A 163 -26.64 -2.14 0.14
C GLU A 163 -25.37 -2.92 0.44
N LYS A 164 -24.24 -2.23 0.69
CA LYS A 164 -22.99 -2.86 1.08
C LYS A 164 -23.15 -3.61 2.40
N CYS A 165 -23.78 -2.98 3.38
CA CYS A 165 -24.05 -3.58 4.68
C CYS A 165 -24.93 -4.83 4.53
N ALA A 166 -26.04 -4.73 3.82
CA ALA A 166 -26.95 -5.86 3.60
C ALA A 166 -26.27 -7.05 2.89
N GLN A 167 -25.50 -6.79 1.84
CA GLN A 167 -24.76 -7.84 1.14
C GLN A 167 -23.68 -8.48 2.02
N THR A 168 -22.97 -7.67 2.80
CA THR A 168 -21.96 -8.16 3.75
C THR A 168 -22.58 -9.07 4.80
N LEU A 169 -23.64 -8.60 5.48
CA LEU A 169 -24.33 -9.40 6.50
C LEU A 169 -24.87 -10.70 5.95
N SER A 170 -25.52 -10.66 4.77
CA SER A 170 -26.02 -11.86 4.11
C SER A 170 -24.91 -12.87 3.79
N ALA A 171 -23.74 -12.41 3.34
CA ALA A 171 -22.60 -13.28 3.05
C ALA A 171 -22.03 -13.91 4.33
N LEU A 172 -21.83 -13.10 5.38
CA LEU A 172 -21.32 -13.58 6.67
C LEU A 172 -22.24 -14.58 7.35
N GLN A 173 -23.58 -14.39 7.24
CA GLN A 173 -24.56 -15.37 7.74
C GLN A 173 -24.50 -16.68 6.97
N LYS A 174 -24.43 -16.64 5.63
CA LYS A 174 -24.33 -17.86 4.81
C LYS A 174 -23.07 -18.67 5.08
N GLU A 175 -21.97 -18.00 5.42
CA GLU A 175 -20.70 -18.63 5.77
C GLU A 175 -20.63 -19.09 7.25
N GLY A 176 -21.69 -18.85 8.03
CA GLY A 176 -21.73 -19.19 9.46
C GLY A 176 -20.82 -18.32 10.34
N PHE A 177 -20.37 -17.19 9.82
CA PHE A 177 -19.50 -16.25 10.56
C PHE A 177 -20.29 -15.39 11.55
N LEU A 178 -21.55 -15.12 11.23
CA LEU A 178 -22.52 -14.47 12.12
C LEU A 178 -23.55 -15.52 12.56
N ASP A 179 -23.51 -15.89 13.84
CA ASP A 179 -24.58 -16.65 14.48
C ASP A 179 -25.56 -15.63 15.10
N GLU A 180 -26.87 -15.95 15.13
CA GLU A 180 -27.91 -15.10 15.76
C GLU A 180 -27.58 -14.76 17.21
N ARG A 181 -26.80 -15.59 17.90
CA ARG A 181 -26.31 -15.36 19.26
C ARG A 181 -25.28 -14.22 19.38
N ASN A 182 -24.56 -13.90 18.31
CA ASN A 182 -23.53 -12.85 18.30
C ASN A 182 -24.08 -11.47 17.90
N LEU A 183 -25.33 -11.38 17.45
CA LEU A 183 -25.99 -10.13 17.07
C LEU A 183 -26.70 -9.43 18.23
N GLN A 184 -26.74 -10.07 19.42
CA GLN A 184 -27.43 -9.53 20.60
C GLN A 184 -26.48 -9.03 21.71
N ALA A 185 -25.18 -8.99 21.47
CA ALA A 185 -24.17 -8.45 22.36
C ALA A 185 -23.64 -7.10 21.85
#